data_6a293efbba9891c83985e5ff6fc3fb32
#
_entry.id   6a293efbba9891c83985e5ff6fc3fb32
#
_cell.length_a   1.000
_cell.length_b   1.000
_cell.length_c   1.000
_cell.angle_alpha   90.00
_cell.angle_beta   90.00
_cell.angle_gamma   90.00
#
_symmetry.space_group_name_H-M   'P 1'
#
loop_
_entity.id
_entity.type
_entity.pdbx_description
1 polymer ?
#
loop_
_entity_poly.entity_id
_entity_poly.type
_entity_poly.pdbx_seq_one_letter_code
_entity_poly.pdbx_strand_id
1 'polypeptide(L)'
;MVYDVYYTTGGGPWVNAGSDIWVNLWMELIAPKLDVKPILLIHRNKPKGHEDYQFPIETYWHGENIQKFEELCKGARRINILHGHYTPMKPIVDNKDKIHSNILHNSIDHILKSQFGSDLPIGHHPYMSSEWEQEVTDWCETNIWVGLYEILYKNTNIPNFYEFKWNLPLSESNKLGFAARSEGRKNPHYLDKIPSLIFTDSQEFNVLWKNGVKIDVSKSKLYHYNSDFKDTFYDMDWGVSHSAFISEPFGYSIFEAVDRGKLPILHSSWCKDLEYPYRASSKTEFFDIYTKITTLSYSEKLYWFNTIKTYMIEKYTDKNKWIDSLLDIYNK
;
A
#
# COMPACT_ATOMS: atom_id res chain seq x y z
N MET A 1 -12.75 -29.54 15.31
CA MET A 1 -12.42 -28.17 15.81
C MET A 1 -12.91 -27.20 14.74
N VAL A 2 -13.66 -26.18 15.13
CA VAL A 2 -14.14 -25.14 14.18
C VAL A 2 -13.00 -24.12 13.99
N TYR A 3 -12.75 -23.74 12.75
CA TYR A 3 -11.72 -22.75 12.41
C TYR A 3 -12.13 -21.96 11.16
N ASP A 4 -11.56 -20.77 11.03
CA ASP A 4 -11.64 -19.94 9.83
C ASP A 4 -10.28 -19.89 9.14
N VAL A 5 -10.31 -19.91 7.81
CA VAL A 5 -9.13 -19.77 6.97
C VAL A 5 -8.94 -18.30 6.60
N TYR A 6 -7.71 -17.83 6.71
CA TYR A 6 -7.26 -16.52 6.28
C TYR A 6 -6.20 -16.68 5.20
N TYR A 7 -6.53 -16.32 3.98
CA TYR A 7 -5.69 -16.51 2.81
C TYR A 7 -4.93 -15.24 2.47
N THR A 8 -3.63 -15.38 2.19
CA THR A 8 -2.79 -14.28 1.76
C THR A 8 -1.71 -14.74 0.78
N THR A 9 -1.22 -13.81 -0.03
CA THR A 9 -0.03 -13.99 -0.87
C THR A 9 1.19 -13.26 -0.30
N GLY A 10 1.01 -12.49 0.76
CA GLY A 10 2.01 -11.66 1.41
C GLY A 10 2.10 -11.93 2.92
N GLY A 11 2.94 -11.13 3.58
CA GLY A 11 3.20 -11.16 5.02
C GLY A 11 4.56 -11.74 5.39
N GLY A 12 5.02 -11.39 6.59
CA GLY A 12 6.32 -11.75 7.16
C GLY A 12 7.28 -10.56 7.23
N PRO A 13 8.35 -10.69 8.04
CA PRO A 13 9.25 -9.57 8.33
C PRO A 13 10.16 -9.16 7.16
N TRP A 14 10.22 -9.98 6.12
CA TRP A 14 11.09 -9.79 4.95
C TRP A 14 10.46 -8.99 3.81
N VAL A 15 9.21 -8.57 3.95
CA VAL A 15 8.50 -7.85 2.89
C VAL A 15 7.99 -6.51 3.41
N ASN A 16 8.16 -5.47 2.60
CA ASN A 16 7.82 -4.09 2.92
C ASN A 16 6.80 -3.46 1.96
N ALA A 17 5.99 -4.27 1.27
CA ALA A 17 4.86 -3.74 0.52
C ALA A 17 3.71 -3.37 1.48
N GLY A 18 2.88 -2.40 1.10
CA GLY A 18 1.78 -1.95 1.93
C GLY A 18 0.80 -3.05 2.34
N SER A 19 0.53 -4.01 1.44
CA SER A 19 -0.28 -5.19 1.73
C SER A 19 0.37 -6.15 2.74
N ASP A 20 1.69 -6.29 2.71
CA ASP A 20 2.41 -7.14 3.68
C ASP A 20 2.44 -6.50 5.06
N ILE A 21 2.64 -5.18 5.14
CA ILE A 21 2.52 -4.43 6.39
C ILE A 21 1.13 -4.64 6.98
N TRP A 22 0.09 -4.55 6.16
CA TRP A 22 -1.28 -4.77 6.60
C TRP A 22 -1.52 -6.18 7.13
N VAL A 23 -1.04 -7.22 6.43
CA VAL A 23 -1.16 -8.62 6.87
C VAL A 23 -0.41 -8.85 8.19
N ASN A 24 0.77 -8.25 8.36
CA ASN A 24 1.53 -8.34 9.61
C ASN A 24 0.78 -7.67 10.78
N LEU A 25 0.22 -6.49 10.56
CA LEU A 25 -0.61 -5.80 11.56
C LEU A 25 -1.87 -6.60 11.90
N TRP A 26 -2.50 -7.23 10.91
CA TRP A 26 -3.64 -8.11 11.12
C TRP A 26 -3.25 -9.31 12.01
N MET A 27 -2.13 -9.97 11.72
CA MET A 27 -1.65 -11.10 12.53
C MET A 27 -1.35 -10.71 13.98
N GLU A 28 -0.80 -9.52 14.19
CA GLU A 28 -0.43 -9.01 15.50
C GLU A 28 -1.64 -8.52 16.31
N LEU A 29 -2.56 -7.81 15.67
CA LEU A 29 -3.56 -7.01 16.37
C LEU A 29 -4.97 -7.60 16.31
N ILE A 30 -5.31 -8.34 15.25
CA ILE A 30 -6.64 -8.88 15.01
C ILE A 30 -6.69 -10.37 15.34
N ALA A 31 -5.80 -11.17 14.76
CA ALA A 31 -5.85 -12.62 14.90
C ALA A 31 -5.94 -13.14 16.34
N PRO A 32 -5.24 -12.55 17.35
CA PRO A 32 -5.35 -12.97 18.74
C PRO A 32 -6.70 -12.68 19.41
N LYS A 33 -7.54 -11.86 18.78
CA LYS A 33 -8.83 -11.39 19.31
C LYS A 33 -10.04 -12.02 18.61
N LEU A 34 -9.80 -12.94 17.67
CA LEU A 34 -10.87 -13.62 16.96
C LEU A 34 -11.53 -14.69 17.83
N ASP A 35 -12.86 -14.76 17.77
CA ASP A 35 -13.66 -15.75 18.50
C ASP A 35 -13.47 -17.18 17.99
N VAL A 36 -13.12 -17.32 16.72
CA VAL A 36 -12.88 -18.59 16.04
C VAL A 36 -11.41 -18.73 15.68
N LYS A 37 -10.84 -19.91 15.93
CA LYS A 37 -9.42 -20.19 15.66
C LYS A 37 -9.05 -19.78 14.22
N PRO A 38 -8.11 -18.85 14.04
CA PRO A 38 -7.59 -18.49 12.71
C PRO A 38 -6.53 -19.49 12.26
N ILE A 39 -6.56 -19.83 10.95
CA ILE A 39 -5.49 -20.55 10.25
C ILE A 39 -5.06 -19.72 9.06
N LEU A 40 -3.78 -19.35 9.00
CA LEU A 40 -3.22 -18.57 7.92
C LEU A 40 -2.73 -19.48 6.79
N LEU A 41 -3.20 -19.23 5.58
CA LEU A 41 -2.72 -19.88 4.37
C LEU A 41 -1.96 -18.91 3.48
N ILE A 42 -0.66 -19.16 3.26
CA ILE A 42 0.21 -18.30 2.46
C ILE A 42 0.47 -18.94 1.10
N HIS A 43 0.02 -18.31 0.04
CA HIS A 43 0.14 -18.80 -1.34
C HIS A 43 1.51 -18.48 -1.96
N ARG A 44 2.55 -18.95 -1.36
CA ARG A 44 3.92 -18.91 -1.92
C ARG A 44 4.82 -19.93 -1.24
N ASN A 45 6.03 -20.05 -1.74
CA ASN A 45 7.09 -20.79 -1.04
C ASN A 45 7.60 -19.97 0.15
N LYS A 46 8.01 -20.65 1.20
CA LYS A 46 8.70 -20.02 2.32
C LYS A 46 10.02 -19.40 1.81
N PRO A 47 10.31 -18.15 2.15
CA PRO A 47 11.53 -17.49 1.66
C PRO A 47 12.79 -18.16 2.21
N LYS A 48 13.81 -18.29 1.36
CA LYS A 48 15.13 -18.80 1.76
C LYS A 48 15.76 -17.92 2.84
N GLY A 49 16.36 -18.54 3.84
CA GLY A 49 16.98 -17.85 4.97
C GLY A 49 15.99 -17.43 6.08
N HIS A 50 14.71 -17.82 5.95
CA HIS A 50 13.67 -17.58 6.95
C HIS A 50 12.90 -18.85 7.31
N GLU A 51 13.52 -20.01 7.13
CA GLU A 51 12.93 -21.33 7.34
C GLU A 51 12.47 -21.52 8.79
N ASP A 52 13.18 -20.94 9.74
CA ASP A 52 12.89 -21.03 11.18
C ASP A 52 11.87 -19.99 11.67
N TYR A 53 11.47 -19.05 10.81
CA TYR A 53 10.51 -18.02 11.23
C TYR A 53 9.14 -18.65 11.51
N GLN A 54 8.60 -18.33 12.70
CA GLN A 54 7.28 -18.76 13.14
C GLN A 54 6.33 -17.56 13.18
N PHE A 55 5.20 -17.71 12.54
CA PHE A 55 4.10 -16.75 12.69
C PHE A 55 3.41 -16.92 14.05
N PRO A 56 2.77 -15.87 14.60
CA PRO A 56 2.09 -15.95 15.89
C PRO A 56 0.81 -16.81 15.86
N ILE A 57 0.39 -17.26 14.68
CA ILE A 57 -0.79 -18.09 14.45
C ILE A 57 -0.41 -19.33 13.60
N GLU A 58 -1.25 -20.36 13.67
CA GLU A 58 -1.06 -21.56 12.86
C GLU A 58 -1.04 -21.23 11.37
N THR A 59 0.06 -21.54 10.70
CA THR A 59 0.35 -21.10 9.32
C THR A 59 0.80 -22.25 8.46
N TYR A 60 0.30 -22.28 7.21
CA TYR A 60 0.70 -23.25 6.20
C TYR A 60 1.11 -22.54 4.91
N TRP A 61 2.15 -23.07 4.26
CA TRP A 61 2.67 -22.56 3.00
C TRP A 61 2.25 -23.47 1.84
N HIS A 62 1.74 -22.86 0.78
CA HIS A 62 1.31 -23.59 -0.41
C HIS A 62 2.43 -24.45 -1.01
N GLY A 63 3.65 -23.91 -1.09
CA GLY A 63 4.79 -24.64 -1.65
C GLY A 63 5.28 -25.82 -0.81
N GLU A 64 4.87 -25.93 0.46
CA GLU A 64 5.24 -27.04 1.33
C GLU A 64 4.22 -28.19 1.24
N ASN A 65 2.92 -27.89 1.17
CA ASN A 65 1.88 -28.92 1.16
C ASN A 65 0.54 -28.42 0.59
N ILE A 66 0.34 -28.57 -0.72
CA ILE A 66 -0.88 -28.18 -1.41
C ILE A 66 -2.11 -28.99 -0.96
N GLN A 67 -1.93 -30.29 -0.66
CA GLN A 67 -3.05 -31.14 -0.22
C GLN A 67 -3.61 -30.65 1.12
N LYS A 68 -2.71 -30.22 2.01
CA LYS A 68 -3.11 -29.64 3.29
C LYS A 68 -3.89 -28.33 3.11
N PHE A 69 -3.51 -27.49 2.13
CA PHE A 69 -4.27 -26.31 1.76
C PHE A 69 -5.70 -26.65 1.33
N GLU A 70 -5.85 -27.65 0.44
CA GLU A 70 -7.16 -28.10 -0.03
C GLU A 70 -8.05 -28.62 1.12
N GLU A 71 -7.49 -29.47 1.99
CA GLU A 71 -8.18 -29.97 3.17
C GLU A 71 -8.65 -28.85 4.10
N LEU A 72 -7.78 -27.87 4.36
CA LEU A 72 -8.09 -26.77 5.25
C LEU A 72 -9.18 -25.86 4.68
N CYS A 73 -9.12 -25.52 3.39
CA CYS A 73 -10.19 -24.75 2.75
C CYS A 73 -11.53 -25.51 2.76
N LYS A 74 -11.50 -26.82 2.48
CA LYS A 74 -12.69 -27.68 2.52
C LYS A 74 -13.28 -27.82 3.93
N GLY A 75 -12.45 -27.88 4.96
CA GLY A 75 -12.87 -28.01 6.35
C GLY A 75 -13.22 -26.70 7.06
N ALA A 76 -12.87 -25.57 6.49
CA ALA A 76 -13.09 -24.26 7.08
C ALA A 76 -14.58 -23.93 7.24
N ARG A 77 -14.91 -23.21 8.31
CA ARG A 77 -16.23 -22.57 8.46
C ARG A 77 -16.37 -21.43 7.45
N ARG A 78 -15.36 -20.57 7.37
CA ARG A 78 -15.27 -19.41 6.49
C ARG A 78 -13.89 -19.25 5.90
N ILE A 79 -13.81 -18.59 4.75
CA ILE A 79 -12.56 -18.19 4.09
C ILE A 79 -12.54 -16.67 4.01
N ASN A 80 -11.48 -16.08 4.54
CA ASN A 80 -11.25 -14.63 4.52
C ASN A 80 -10.00 -14.34 3.70
N ILE A 81 -10.10 -13.47 2.71
CA ILE A 81 -8.99 -13.11 1.83
C ILE A 81 -8.35 -11.83 2.35
N LEU A 82 -7.17 -11.93 2.97
CA LEU A 82 -6.42 -10.79 3.50
C LEU A 82 -5.65 -10.06 2.40
N HIS A 83 -5.14 -10.80 1.43
CA HIS A 83 -4.48 -10.26 0.25
C HIS A 83 -4.66 -11.27 -0.89
N GLY A 84 -5.48 -10.92 -1.87
CA GLY A 84 -5.71 -11.73 -3.04
C GLY A 84 -4.49 -11.80 -3.95
N HIS A 85 -4.37 -12.88 -4.71
CA HIS A 85 -3.38 -13.04 -5.76
C HIS A 85 -4.00 -12.80 -7.12
N TYR A 86 -3.14 -12.41 -8.05
CA TYR A 86 -3.48 -12.15 -9.45
C TYR A 86 -3.92 -13.41 -10.23
N THR A 87 -3.79 -14.59 -9.64
CA THR A 87 -4.16 -15.87 -10.25
C THR A 87 -5.11 -16.62 -9.32
N PRO A 88 -6.23 -17.15 -9.84
CA PRO A 88 -7.16 -17.94 -9.04
C PRO A 88 -6.47 -19.16 -8.46
N MET A 89 -6.59 -19.31 -7.14
CA MET A 89 -6.11 -20.52 -6.48
C MET A 89 -7.24 -21.54 -6.38
N LYS A 90 -7.02 -22.73 -6.94
CA LYS A 90 -8.04 -23.78 -6.98
C LYS A 90 -8.71 -24.07 -5.64
N PRO A 91 -8.02 -24.22 -4.49
CA PRO A 91 -8.68 -24.46 -3.21
C PRO A 91 -9.66 -23.34 -2.79
N ILE A 92 -9.41 -22.10 -3.17
CA ILE A 92 -10.32 -20.97 -2.90
C ILE A 92 -11.53 -21.03 -3.84
N VAL A 93 -11.29 -21.26 -5.14
CA VAL A 93 -12.36 -21.36 -6.16
C VAL A 93 -13.31 -22.50 -5.86
N ASP A 94 -12.78 -23.66 -5.49
CA ASP A 94 -13.57 -24.87 -5.17
C ASP A 94 -14.43 -24.69 -3.89
N ASN A 95 -14.18 -23.66 -3.08
CA ASN A 95 -14.89 -23.36 -1.83
C ASN A 95 -15.42 -21.91 -1.81
N LYS A 96 -15.76 -21.35 -2.97
CA LYS A 96 -16.20 -19.96 -3.13
C LYS A 96 -17.44 -19.60 -2.30
N ASP A 97 -18.29 -20.55 -2.03
CA ASP A 97 -19.49 -20.43 -1.17
C ASP A 97 -19.18 -20.17 0.31
N LYS A 98 -17.92 -20.30 0.71
CA LYS A 98 -17.42 -20.02 2.07
C LYS A 98 -16.67 -18.68 2.19
N ILE A 99 -16.51 -17.94 1.09
CA ILE A 99 -15.79 -16.68 1.11
C ILE A 99 -16.61 -15.63 1.83
N HIS A 100 -16.20 -15.30 3.05
CA HIS A 100 -16.87 -14.35 3.92
C HIS A 100 -16.38 -12.92 3.71
N SER A 101 -15.08 -12.69 3.69
CA SER A 101 -14.52 -11.35 3.52
C SER A 101 -13.35 -11.31 2.55
N ASN A 102 -13.16 -10.15 1.91
CA ASN A 102 -12.06 -9.88 0.99
C ASN A 102 -11.53 -8.47 1.23
N ILE A 103 -10.21 -8.36 1.46
CA ILE A 103 -9.54 -7.06 1.64
C ILE A 103 -9.07 -6.54 0.27
N LEU A 104 -9.57 -5.39 -0.10
CA LEU A 104 -9.21 -4.71 -1.33
C LEU A 104 -8.04 -3.74 -1.08
N HIS A 105 -6.82 -4.19 -1.38
CA HIS A 105 -5.60 -3.39 -1.28
C HIS A 105 -5.34 -2.54 -2.52
N ASN A 106 -5.90 -2.96 -3.66
CA ASN A 106 -5.79 -2.23 -4.91
C ASN A 106 -7.19 -1.95 -5.42
N SER A 107 -7.39 -0.76 -5.96
CA SER A 107 -8.62 -0.44 -6.63
C SER A 107 -8.74 -1.28 -7.90
N ILE A 108 -9.91 -1.83 -8.11
CA ILE A 108 -10.24 -2.63 -9.29
C ILE A 108 -10.34 -1.67 -10.49
N ASP A 109 -9.66 -1.96 -11.58
CA ASP A 109 -9.54 -1.07 -12.75
C ASP A 109 -10.86 -0.50 -13.26
N HIS A 110 -11.92 -1.31 -13.31
CA HIS A 110 -13.22 -0.82 -13.78
C HIS A 110 -13.90 0.14 -12.78
N ILE A 111 -13.64 -0.01 -11.48
CA ILE A 111 -14.12 0.92 -10.44
C ILE A 111 -13.38 2.24 -10.57
N LEU A 112 -12.07 2.20 -10.78
CA LEU A 112 -11.28 3.39 -11.05
C LEU A 112 -11.74 4.11 -12.30
N LYS A 113 -11.97 3.39 -13.40
CA LYS A 113 -12.50 3.97 -14.65
C LYS A 113 -13.87 4.60 -14.44
N SER A 114 -14.75 4.00 -13.64
CA SER A 114 -16.08 4.57 -13.37
C SER A 114 -16.01 5.83 -12.50
N GLN A 115 -15.05 5.92 -11.58
CA GLN A 115 -14.90 7.08 -10.68
C GLN A 115 -14.06 8.22 -11.25
N PHE A 116 -13.04 7.91 -12.05
CA PHE A 116 -12.04 8.89 -12.50
C PHE A 116 -12.00 9.09 -14.01
N GLY A 117 -12.85 8.37 -14.79
CA GLY A 117 -12.90 8.46 -16.24
C GLY A 117 -11.82 7.63 -16.95
N SER A 118 -11.82 7.72 -18.30
CA SER A 118 -10.93 6.94 -19.17
C SER A 118 -9.46 7.36 -19.13
N ASP A 119 -9.12 8.47 -18.49
CA ASP A 119 -7.80 9.10 -18.52
C ASP A 119 -6.83 8.57 -17.46
N LEU A 120 -7.15 7.44 -16.84
CA LEU A 120 -6.16 6.74 -16.04
C LEU A 120 -5.01 6.31 -16.96
N PRO A 121 -3.76 6.72 -16.66
CA PRO A 121 -2.64 6.36 -17.50
C PRO A 121 -2.57 4.84 -17.63
N ILE A 122 -2.43 4.39 -18.86
CA ILE A 122 -2.22 3.01 -19.26
C ILE A 122 -0.89 2.55 -18.62
N GLY A 123 -0.94 2.07 -17.43
CA GLY A 123 0.24 1.73 -16.62
C GLY A 123 -0.12 0.91 -15.40
N HIS A 124 -1.38 0.50 -15.30
CA HIS A 124 -1.79 -0.45 -14.29
C HIS A 124 -1.00 -1.74 -14.42
N HIS A 125 -0.64 -2.28 -13.31
CA HIS A 125 0.17 -3.48 -13.17
C HIS A 125 -0.36 -4.55 -14.12
N PRO A 126 0.44 -5.16 -15.05
CA PRO A 126 -0.06 -6.16 -16.00
C PRO A 126 -0.49 -7.46 -15.32
N TYR A 127 -0.37 -7.55 -14.01
CA TYR A 127 -0.69 -8.69 -13.20
C TYR A 127 -2.06 -8.62 -12.53
N MET A 128 -2.81 -7.53 -12.70
CA MET A 128 -4.19 -7.48 -12.24
C MET A 128 -5.06 -8.14 -13.29
N SER A 129 -5.40 -9.40 -13.11
CA SER A 129 -6.53 -9.97 -13.82
C SER A 129 -7.77 -9.33 -13.21
N SER A 130 -8.27 -8.30 -13.84
CA SER A 130 -9.52 -7.62 -13.47
C SER A 130 -10.69 -8.59 -13.30
N GLU A 131 -10.66 -9.71 -14.00
CA GLU A 131 -11.67 -10.77 -13.95
C GLU A 131 -11.66 -11.52 -12.61
N TRP A 132 -10.49 -11.98 -12.15
CA TRP A 132 -10.39 -12.73 -10.90
C TRP A 132 -10.76 -11.89 -9.66
N GLU A 133 -10.26 -10.66 -9.58
CA GLU A 133 -10.60 -9.77 -8.47
C GLU A 133 -12.10 -9.43 -8.47
N GLN A 134 -12.69 -9.26 -9.64
CA GLN A 134 -14.13 -9.06 -9.76
C GLN A 134 -14.91 -10.27 -9.30
N GLU A 135 -14.55 -11.47 -9.74
CA GLU A 135 -15.21 -12.71 -9.32
C GLU A 135 -15.15 -12.92 -7.81
N VAL A 136 -13.98 -12.71 -7.18
CA VAL A 136 -13.84 -12.79 -5.71
C VAL A 136 -14.70 -11.73 -5.03
N THR A 137 -14.73 -10.52 -5.55
CA THR A 137 -15.58 -9.44 -5.03
C THR A 137 -17.06 -9.79 -5.10
N ASP A 138 -17.47 -10.46 -6.16
CA ASP A 138 -18.88 -10.88 -6.36
C ASP A 138 -19.27 -12.07 -5.47
N TRP A 139 -18.34 -12.99 -5.19
CA TRP A 139 -18.56 -14.16 -4.31
C TRP A 139 -18.59 -13.79 -2.83
N CYS A 140 -17.92 -12.71 -2.45
CA CYS A 140 -17.70 -12.35 -1.07
C CYS A 140 -18.95 -11.73 -0.43
N GLU A 141 -19.21 -12.09 0.83
CA GLU A 141 -20.29 -11.47 1.63
C GLU A 141 -19.94 -10.02 1.98
N THR A 142 -18.67 -9.75 2.31
CA THR A 142 -18.21 -8.43 2.72
C THR A 142 -16.89 -8.08 2.06
N ASN A 143 -16.89 -7.03 1.25
CA ASN A 143 -15.64 -6.45 0.73
C ASN A 143 -15.20 -5.30 1.62
N ILE A 144 -13.93 -5.28 2.00
CA ILE A 144 -13.34 -4.28 2.89
C ILE A 144 -12.33 -3.46 2.09
N TRP A 145 -12.65 -2.20 1.87
CA TRP A 145 -11.74 -1.26 1.21
C TRP A 145 -10.85 -0.57 2.24
N VAL A 146 -9.54 -0.69 2.09
CA VAL A 146 -8.53 -0.15 3.03
C VAL A 146 -7.90 1.17 2.58
N GLY A 147 -8.39 1.77 1.51
CA GLY A 147 -7.92 3.04 0.98
C GLY A 147 -8.56 4.26 1.65
N LEU A 148 -8.00 5.44 1.33
CA LEU A 148 -8.40 6.74 1.92
C LEU A 148 -9.59 7.39 1.23
N TYR A 149 -10.02 6.91 0.10
CA TYR A 149 -11.18 7.43 -0.63
C TYR A 149 -12.30 6.40 -0.68
N GLU A 150 -13.53 6.86 -0.66
CA GLU A 150 -14.69 6.00 -0.75
C GLU A 150 -14.78 5.34 -2.13
N ILE A 151 -15.00 4.03 -2.14
CA ILE A 151 -15.41 3.28 -3.32
C ILE A 151 -16.87 2.89 -3.14
N LEU A 152 -17.71 3.29 -4.10
CA LEU A 152 -19.17 3.10 -4.03
C LEU A 152 -19.63 1.70 -4.50
N TYR A 153 -18.84 0.65 -4.27
CA TYR A 153 -19.19 -0.70 -4.77
C TYR A 153 -19.20 -1.74 -3.64
N LYS A 154 -20.40 -2.05 -3.11
CA LYS A 154 -20.63 -3.15 -2.13
C LYS A 154 -19.55 -3.29 -1.03
N ASN A 155 -18.98 -2.16 -0.57
CA ASN A 155 -17.80 -2.19 0.28
C ASN A 155 -18.08 -1.57 1.64
N THR A 156 -17.45 -2.13 2.65
CA THR A 156 -17.23 -1.45 3.92
C THR A 156 -15.88 -0.73 3.84
N ASN A 157 -15.87 0.57 4.06
CA ASN A 157 -14.61 1.33 4.06
C ASN A 157 -13.99 1.31 5.47
N ILE A 158 -12.86 0.62 5.60
CA ILE A 158 -12.03 0.60 6.81
C ILE A 158 -10.62 1.01 6.38
N PRO A 159 -10.33 2.32 6.33
CA PRO A 159 -9.00 2.79 5.95
C PRO A 159 -7.93 2.18 6.85
N ASN A 160 -6.76 1.91 6.30
CA ASN A 160 -5.61 1.54 7.10
C ASN A 160 -5.32 2.60 8.16
N PHE A 161 -4.60 2.22 9.20
CA PHE A 161 -4.07 3.19 10.16
C PHE A 161 -2.55 3.30 10.00
N TYR A 162 -2.02 4.43 10.49
CA TYR A 162 -0.58 4.68 10.56
C TYR A 162 -0.21 5.18 11.94
N GLU A 163 0.82 4.60 12.54
CA GLU A 163 1.37 5.04 13.81
C GLU A 163 2.57 5.96 13.57
N PHE A 164 2.44 7.23 13.93
CA PHE A 164 3.54 8.19 13.85
C PHE A 164 4.60 7.84 14.91
N LYS A 165 5.75 7.36 14.44
CA LYS A 165 6.84 6.87 15.30
C LYS A 165 7.90 7.92 15.57
N TRP A 166 8.25 8.71 14.55
CA TRP A 166 9.34 9.68 14.60
C TRP A 166 8.82 11.09 14.89
N ASN A 167 7.70 11.44 14.33
CA ASN A 167 7.00 12.72 14.53
C ASN A 167 7.92 13.94 14.38
N LEU A 168 8.86 13.87 13.41
CA LEU A 168 9.88 14.89 13.23
C LEU A 168 9.31 16.24 12.77
N PRO A 169 9.99 17.35 13.09
CA PRO A 169 9.65 18.67 12.54
C PRO A 169 9.92 18.70 11.03
N LEU A 170 9.33 19.69 10.35
CA LEU A 170 9.59 19.93 8.94
C LEU A 170 11.09 20.16 8.68
N SER A 171 11.63 19.45 7.70
CA SER A 171 13.00 19.68 7.20
C SER A 171 13.10 21.04 6.52
N GLU A 172 14.19 21.76 6.76
CA GLU A 172 14.52 23.02 6.08
C GLU A 172 15.00 22.83 4.65
N SER A 173 15.42 21.62 4.29
CA SER A 173 15.96 21.29 2.97
C SER A 173 14.91 21.42 1.88
N ASN A 174 15.30 22.00 0.75
CA ASN A 174 14.50 22.06 -0.47
C ASN A 174 14.80 20.90 -1.44
N LYS A 175 15.74 20.01 -1.11
CA LYS A 175 16.08 18.89 -2.00
C LYS A 175 14.92 17.91 -2.11
N LEU A 176 14.71 17.39 -3.32
CA LEU A 176 13.68 16.43 -3.63
C LEU A 176 14.14 15.01 -3.27
N GLY A 177 13.26 14.25 -2.64
CA GLY A 177 13.44 12.82 -2.38
C GLY A 177 12.30 11.98 -2.95
N PHE A 178 12.62 10.76 -3.34
CA PHE A 178 11.67 9.75 -3.81
C PHE A 178 11.96 8.42 -3.10
N ALA A 179 10.99 7.91 -2.38
CA ALA A 179 11.05 6.64 -1.65
C ALA A 179 9.91 5.73 -2.09
N ALA A 180 10.05 5.08 -3.23
CA ALA A 180 9.03 4.16 -3.76
C ALA A 180 9.63 3.22 -4.81
N ARG A 181 8.87 2.18 -5.19
CA ARG A 181 9.21 1.34 -6.33
C ARG A 181 9.20 2.15 -7.63
N SER A 182 10.01 1.74 -8.60
CA SER A 182 10.07 2.36 -9.94
C SER A 182 8.91 1.97 -10.86
N GLU A 183 7.73 1.75 -10.30
CA GLU A 183 6.51 1.42 -11.03
C GLU A 183 5.89 2.65 -11.70
N GLY A 184 5.24 2.46 -12.86
CA GLY A 184 4.60 3.55 -13.61
C GLY A 184 3.60 4.38 -12.78
N ARG A 185 2.80 3.74 -11.92
CA ARG A 185 1.83 4.42 -11.02
C ARG A 185 2.48 5.33 -9.96
N LYS A 186 3.76 5.15 -9.69
CA LYS A 186 4.54 6.00 -8.78
C LYS A 186 5.12 7.23 -9.48
N ASN A 187 4.84 7.39 -10.78
CA ASN A 187 5.28 8.52 -11.61
C ASN A 187 6.78 8.83 -11.51
N PRO A 188 7.69 7.82 -11.56
CA PRO A 188 9.11 8.08 -11.46
C PRO A 188 9.63 9.02 -12.56
N HIS A 189 8.93 9.12 -13.71
CA HIS A 189 9.25 10.01 -14.81
C HIS A 189 9.08 11.51 -14.48
N TYR A 190 8.43 11.84 -13.38
CA TYR A 190 8.37 13.24 -12.90
C TYR A 190 9.75 13.71 -12.42
N LEU A 191 10.65 12.79 -12.06
CA LEU A 191 12.02 13.09 -11.63
C LEU A 191 13.01 13.35 -12.79
N ASP A 192 12.57 13.18 -14.05
CA ASP A 192 13.42 13.34 -15.21
C ASP A 192 14.11 14.72 -15.21
N LYS A 193 15.45 14.72 -15.21
CA LYS A 193 16.32 15.89 -15.15
C LYS A 193 16.26 16.74 -13.86
N ILE A 194 15.49 16.32 -12.85
CA ILE A 194 15.41 17.01 -11.56
C ILE A 194 16.45 16.39 -10.60
N PRO A 195 17.38 17.16 -10.03
CA PRO A 195 18.30 16.65 -9.01
C PRO A 195 17.53 16.15 -7.80
N SER A 196 17.66 14.85 -7.49
CA SER A 196 16.90 14.22 -6.41
C SER A 196 17.68 13.09 -5.73
N LEU A 197 17.24 12.74 -4.52
CA LEU A 197 17.65 11.52 -3.83
C LEU A 197 16.59 10.44 -4.11
N ILE A 198 16.98 9.31 -4.66
CA ILE A 198 16.08 8.28 -5.12
C ILE A 198 16.37 6.96 -4.39
N PHE A 199 15.39 6.45 -3.67
CA PHE A 199 15.43 5.16 -2.99
C PHE A 199 14.39 4.25 -3.60
N THR A 200 14.82 3.22 -4.31
CA THR A 200 13.94 2.36 -5.11
C THR A 200 14.45 0.93 -5.21
N ASP A 201 13.57 0.03 -5.63
CA ASP A 201 13.83 -1.40 -5.83
C ASP A 201 14.55 -1.74 -7.14
N SER A 202 14.66 -0.80 -8.08
CA SER A 202 15.29 -1.01 -9.37
C SER A 202 16.69 -0.42 -9.45
N GLN A 203 17.65 -1.22 -9.92
CA GLN A 203 18.98 -0.72 -10.30
C GLN A 203 18.95 0.03 -11.64
N GLU A 204 17.92 -0.21 -12.45
CA GLU A 204 17.72 0.40 -13.76
C GLU A 204 16.57 1.43 -13.74
N PHE A 205 16.66 2.41 -12.85
CA PHE A 205 15.65 3.46 -12.72
C PHE A 205 15.43 4.26 -14.03
N ASN A 206 16.36 4.15 -14.96
CA ASN A 206 16.32 4.83 -16.26
C ASN A 206 15.25 4.31 -17.22
N VAL A 207 14.58 3.22 -16.93
CA VAL A 207 13.60 2.60 -17.83
C VAL A 207 12.24 2.55 -17.17
N LEU A 208 11.31 3.36 -17.66
CA LEU A 208 9.90 3.20 -17.29
C LEU A 208 9.39 1.85 -17.77
N TRP A 209 8.90 1.10 -16.82
CA TRP A 209 8.18 -0.13 -17.07
C TRP A 209 7.04 0.10 -18.08
N LYS A 210 6.92 -0.72 -19.13
CA LYS A 210 5.97 -0.74 -20.24
C LYS A 210 6.14 0.22 -21.41
N ASN A 211 6.67 1.43 -21.28
CA ASN A 211 6.68 2.38 -22.39
C ASN A 211 8.07 2.70 -22.95
N GLY A 212 9.13 2.06 -22.42
CA GLY A 212 10.50 2.30 -22.90
C GLY A 212 11.00 3.74 -22.73
N VAL A 213 10.30 4.56 -21.95
CA VAL A 213 10.71 5.95 -21.71
C VAL A 213 11.89 5.94 -20.76
N LYS A 214 13.04 6.46 -21.22
CA LYS A 214 14.20 6.68 -20.37
C LYS A 214 13.99 7.91 -19.51
N ILE A 215 14.32 7.76 -18.21
CA ILE A 215 14.35 8.88 -17.26
C ILE A 215 15.80 9.30 -17.09
N ASP A 216 16.11 10.57 -17.36
CA ASP A 216 17.43 11.11 -17.10
C ASP A 216 17.58 11.46 -15.62
N VAL A 217 18.22 10.57 -14.88
CA VAL A 217 18.56 10.76 -13.46
C VAL A 217 20.06 11.04 -13.24
N SER A 218 20.78 11.48 -14.27
CA SER A 218 22.23 11.76 -14.20
C SER A 218 22.61 12.79 -13.13
N LYS A 219 21.67 13.67 -12.74
CA LYS A 219 21.84 14.66 -11.68
C LYS A 219 21.38 14.18 -10.30
N SER A 220 20.87 12.96 -10.20
CA SER A 220 20.31 12.39 -8.98
C SER A 220 21.25 11.36 -8.34
N LYS A 221 21.06 11.08 -7.05
CA LYS A 221 21.73 9.99 -6.36
C LYS A 221 20.74 8.84 -6.17
N LEU A 222 21.07 7.68 -6.72
CA LEU A 222 20.26 6.48 -6.66
C LEU A 222 20.75 5.57 -5.53
N TYR A 223 19.82 5.12 -4.70
CA TYR A 223 20.03 4.16 -3.63
C TYR A 223 19.13 2.96 -3.86
N HIS A 224 19.72 1.77 -3.82
CA HIS A 224 18.94 0.54 -3.95
C HIS A 224 18.17 0.24 -2.67
N TYR A 225 16.93 -0.20 -2.81
CA TYR A 225 16.09 -0.58 -1.70
C TYR A 225 16.71 -1.74 -0.91
N ASN A 226 17.04 -1.43 0.33
CA ASN A 226 17.38 -2.39 1.38
C ASN A 226 16.64 -1.92 2.64
N SER A 227 15.94 -2.82 3.32
CA SER A 227 15.19 -2.51 4.54
C SER A 227 16.05 -1.77 5.57
N ASP A 228 17.30 -2.20 5.74
CA ASP A 228 18.22 -1.66 6.74
C ASP A 228 18.70 -0.24 6.40
N PHE A 229 18.64 0.15 5.12
CA PHE A 229 19.04 1.48 4.66
C PHE A 229 17.89 2.49 4.62
N LYS A 230 16.66 2.06 4.79
CA LYS A 230 15.47 2.91 4.70
C LYS A 230 15.51 4.09 5.67
N ASP A 231 15.80 3.82 6.93
CA ASP A 231 15.91 4.87 7.95
C ASP A 231 17.04 5.85 7.63
N THR A 232 18.20 5.34 7.24
CA THR A 232 19.34 6.16 6.80
C THR A 232 18.95 7.07 5.63
N PHE A 233 18.16 6.58 4.65
CA PHE A 233 17.71 7.39 3.53
C PHE A 233 16.80 8.55 3.98
N TYR A 234 15.87 8.29 4.89
CA TYR A 234 15.00 9.34 5.43
C TYR A 234 15.73 10.37 6.28
N ASP A 235 16.85 10.00 6.90
CA ASP A 235 17.71 10.91 7.68
C ASP A 235 18.64 11.76 6.81
N MET A 236 18.73 11.48 5.51
CA MET A 236 19.52 12.31 4.58
C MET A 236 18.90 13.71 4.41
N ASP A 237 19.76 14.64 3.91
CA ASP A 237 19.39 16.03 3.67
C ASP A 237 18.49 16.18 2.43
N TRP A 238 17.18 15.93 2.65
CA TRP A 238 16.10 16.24 1.72
C TRP A 238 14.85 16.63 2.51
N GLY A 239 13.96 17.42 1.90
CA GLY A 239 12.82 17.96 2.63
C GLY A 239 11.52 17.98 1.83
N VAL A 240 11.56 17.81 0.51
CA VAL A 240 10.39 17.73 -0.35
C VAL A 240 10.24 16.30 -0.86
N SER A 241 9.08 15.67 -0.65
CA SER A 241 8.82 14.30 -1.07
C SER A 241 8.03 14.25 -2.38
N HIS A 242 8.57 13.54 -3.39
CA HIS A 242 7.76 13.12 -4.51
C HIS A 242 6.82 12.00 -4.05
N SER A 243 5.59 12.35 -3.83
CA SER A 243 4.49 11.48 -3.40
C SER A 243 3.28 11.55 -4.34
N ALA A 244 3.48 12.07 -5.56
CA ALA A 244 2.43 12.19 -6.59
C ALA A 244 2.14 10.82 -7.24
N PHE A 245 1.67 9.88 -6.45
CA PHE A 245 1.38 8.49 -6.85
C PHE A 245 -0.07 8.36 -7.32
N ILE A 246 -0.24 7.87 -8.54
CA ILE A 246 -1.58 7.63 -9.11
C ILE A 246 -2.21 6.43 -8.41
N SER A 247 -3.49 6.58 -8.07
CA SER A 247 -4.30 5.47 -7.52
C SER A 247 -3.69 4.80 -6.30
N GLU A 248 -2.94 5.54 -5.49
CA GLU A 248 -2.41 5.01 -4.24
C GLU A 248 -3.54 4.87 -3.22
N PRO A 249 -3.90 3.66 -2.79
CA PRO A 249 -5.05 3.48 -1.92
C PRO A 249 -4.87 4.13 -0.55
N PHE A 250 -3.76 3.84 0.13
CA PHE A 250 -3.42 4.42 1.42
C PHE A 250 -2.11 5.21 1.36
N GLY A 251 -1.03 4.58 0.88
CA GLY A 251 0.26 5.24 0.69
C GLY A 251 1.10 5.33 1.95
N TYR A 252 1.45 4.22 2.57
CA TYR A 252 2.34 4.20 3.74
C TYR A 252 3.59 5.05 3.57
N SER A 253 4.22 5.06 2.39
CA SER A 253 5.40 5.88 2.12
C SER A 253 5.11 7.39 2.15
N ILE A 254 3.87 7.82 1.92
CA ILE A 254 3.45 9.21 2.06
C ILE A 254 3.39 9.59 3.55
N PHE A 255 2.77 8.73 4.37
CA PHE A 255 2.74 8.90 5.83
C PHE A 255 4.14 8.89 6.42
N GLU A 256 5.00 7.95 6.00
CA GLU A 256 6.39 7.89 6.45
C GLU A 256 7.16 9.16 6.12
N ALA A 257 6.98 9.71 4.92
CA ALA A 257 7.61 10.97 4.53
C ALA A 257 7.19 12.12 5.46
N VAL A 258 5.89 12.25 5.75
CA VAL A 258 5.36 13.28 6.67
C VAL A 258 5.85 13.04 8.10
N ASP A 259 5.85 11.80 8.57
CA ASP A 259 6.33 11.43 9.91
C ASP A 259 7.82 11.79 10.10
N ARG A 260 8.61 11.69 9.02
CA ARG A 260 10.04 12.06 8.96
C ARG A 260 10.27 13.53 8.57
N GLY A 261 9.25 14.40 8.65
CA GLY A 261 9.39 15.83 8.42
C GLY A 261 9.59 16.22 6.94
N LYS A 262 9.08 15.44 5.99
CA LYS A 262 9.19 15.76 4.56
C LYS A 262 7.87 16.31 4.05
N LEU A 263 7.91 17.44 3.33
CA LEU A 263 6.74 18.08 2.73
C LEU A 263 6.36 17.32 1.43
N PRO A 264 5.21 16.65 1.35
CA PRO A 264 4.88 15.84 0.17
C PRO A 264 4.30 16.69 -0.97
N ILE A 265 4.65 16.36 -2.20
CA ILE A 265 3.88 16.72 -3.40
C ILE A 265 3.00 15.50 -3.72
N LEU A 266 1.69 15.65 -3.58
CA LEU A 266 0.72 14.58 -3.71
C LEU A 266 0.18 14.46 -5.15
N HIS A 267 -0.38 13.30 -5.50
CA HIS A 267 -1.24 13.21 -6.68
C HIS A 267 -2.61 13.86 -6.40
N SER A 268 -3.21 14.47 -7.41
CA SER A 268 -4.51 15.15 -7.29
C SER A 268 -5.66 14.23 -6.85
N SER A 269 -5.54 12.91 -7.09
CA SER A 269 -6.54 11.91 -6.67
C SER A 269 -6.42 11.50 -5.21
N TRP A 270 -5.31 11.79 -4.52
CA TRP A 270 -5.09 11.34 -3.15
C TRP A 270 -5.78 12.26 -2.14
N CYS A 271 -6.63 11.75 -1.25
CA CYS A 271 -7.36 12.52 -0.22
C CYS A 271 -7.97 13.82 -0.74
N LYS A 272 -8.96 13.72 -1.62
CA LYS A 272 -9.60 14.89 -2.27
C LYS A 272 -10.29 15.84 -1.31
N ASP A 273 -10.68 15.37 -0.12
CA ASP A 273 -11.30 16.15 0.95
C ASP A 273 -10.29 16.97 1.77
N LEU A 274 -8.98 16.74 1.57
CA LEU A 274 -7.93 17.56 2.17
C LEU A 274 -7.68 18.80 1.31
N GLU A 275 -7.88 19.99 1.83
CA GLU A 275 -7.46 21.25 1.20
C GLU A 275 -5.93 21.39 1.31
N TYR A 276 -5.25 21.06 0.21
CA TYR A 276 -3.78 21.02 0.14
C TYR A 276 -3.30 21.43 -1.25
N PRO A 277 -2.47 22.48 -1.40
CA PRO A 277 -2.18 23.09 -2.70
C PRO A 277 -1.10 22.36 -3.52
N TYR A 278 -0.31 21.50 -2.89
CA TYR A 278 0.83 20.83 -3.58
C TYR A 278 0.39 19.49 -4.15
N ARG A 279 -0.46 19.55 -5.18
CA ARG A 279 -1.06 18.41 -5.86
C ARG A 279 -0.78 18.48 -7.35
N ALA A 280 -0.22 17.41 -7.92
CA ALA A 280 0.14 17.30 -9.33
C ALA A 280 -0.56 16.11 -10.00
N SER A 281 -1.13 16.33 -11.18
CA SER A 281 -1.67 15.30 -12.08
C SER A 281 -0.78 15.05 -13.29
N SER A 282 0.23 15.89 -13.49
CA SER A 282 1.16 15.82 -14.62
C SER A 282 2.58 16.16 -14.21
N LYS A 283 3.55 15.79 -15.06
CA LYS A 283 4.96 16.13 -14.88
C LYS A 283 5.19 17.64 -14.83
N THR A 284 4.48 18.39 -15.68
CA THR A 284 4.60 19.86 -15.72
C THR A 284 4.11 20.47 -14.42
N GLU A 285 2.91 20.11 -13.97
CA GLU A 285 2.38 20.59 -12.68
C GLU A 285 3.31 20.21 -11.51
N PHE A 286 3.85 19.00 -11.52
CA PHE A 286 4.79 18.56 -10.49
C PHE A 286 6.03 19.46 -10.44
N PHE A 287 6.61 19.77 -11.61
CA PHE A 287 7.78 20.65 -11.71
C PHE A 287 7.48 22.08 -11.23
N ASP A 288 6.33 22.63 -11.64
CA ASP A 288 5.90 23.98 -11.23
C ASP A 288 5.68 24.08 -9.74
N ILE A 289 5.02 23.07 -9.15
CA ILE A 289 4.79 22.98 -7.70
C ILE A 289 6.12 22.83 -6.95
N TYR A 290 7.01 21.95 -7.41
CA TYR A 290 8.33 21.79 -6.78
C TYR A 290 9.11 23.10 -6.81
N THR A 291 9.16 23.77 -7.97
CA THR A 291 9.83 25.07 -8.12
C THR A 291 9.22 26.11 -7.17
N LYS A 292 7.88 26.16 -7.08
CA LYS A 292 7.20 27.04 -6.12
C LYS A 292 7.60 26.73 -4.69
N ILE A 293 7.62 25.47 -4.26
CA ILE A 293 8.01 25.09 -2.89
C ILE A 293 9.44 25.56 -2.57
N THR A 294 10.38 25.52 -3.54
CA THR A 294 11.76 25.97 -3.30
C THR A 294 11.89 27.45 -3.05
N THR A 295 10.88 28.27 -3.41
CA THR A 295 10.85 29.72 -3.21
C THR A 295 10.06 30.17 -1.98
N LEU A 296 9.32 29.27 -1.35
CA LEU A 296 8.53 29.57 -0.15
C LEU A 296 9.42 29.78 1.08
N SER A 297 8.95 30.66 1.97
CA SER A 297 9.51 30.76 3.31
C SER A 297 9.31 29.48 4.11
N TYR A 298 10.15 29.27 5.12
CA TYR A 298 9.96 28.14 6.04
C TYR A 298 8.58 28.14 6.71
N SER A 299 8.08 29.31 7.11
CA SER A 299 6.77 29.45 7.76
C SER A 299 5.60 29.03 6.85
N GLU A 300 5.65 29.37 5.56
CA GLU A 300 4.62 28.93 4.60
C GLU A 300 4.65 27.43 4.38
N LYS A 301 5.86 26.84 4.25
CA LYS A 301 6.01 25.39 4.16
C LYS A 301 5.53 24.68 5.42
N LEU A 302 5.85 25.23 6.59
CA LEU A 302 5.45 24.70 7.89
C LEU A 302 3.94 24.70 8.07
N TYR A 303 3.25 25.75 7.62
CA TYR A 303 1.79 25.81 7.64
C TYR A 303 1.17 24.61 6.89
N TRP A 304 1.57 24.39 5.66
CA TRP A 304 1.03 23.29 4.84
C TRP A 304 1.47 21.92 5.33
N PHE A 305 2.68 21.80 5.85
CA PHE A 305 3.15 20.57 6.47
C PHE A 305 2.30 20.21 7.72
N ASN A 306 2.01 21.17 8.56
CA ASN A 306 1.15 20.96 9.73
C ASN A 306 -0.29 20.63 9.31
N THR A 307 -0.80 21.25 8.25
CA THR A 307 -2.14 20.97 7.73
C THR A 307 -2.27 19.49 7.32
N ILE A 308 -1.35 18.97 6.51
CA ILE A 308 -1.41 17.56 6.11
C ILE A 308 -1.13 16.61 7.28
N LYS A 309 -0.18 16.94 8.15
CA LYS A 309 0.16 16.12 9.31
C LYS A 309 -1.00 16.00 10.28
N THR A 310 -1.67 17.10 10.61
CA THR A 310 -2.86 17.12 11.47
C THR A 310 -3.98 16.28 10.85
N TYR A 311 -4.27 16.48 9.57
CA TYR A 311 -5.26 15.68 8.85
C TYR A 311 -4.98 14.17 8.94
N MET A 312 -3.73 13.75 8.72
CA MET A 312 -3.33 12.35 8.83
C MET A 312 -3.50 11.80 10.25
N ILE A 313 -3.08 12.58 11.26
CA ILE A 313 -3.18 12.19 12.66
C ILE A 313 -4.64 12.02 13.08
N GLU A 314 -5.48 13.01 12.80
CA GLU A 314 -6.89 12.98 13.20
C GLU A 314 -7.69 11.84 12.56
N LYS A 315 -7.38 11.50 11.32
CA LYS A 315 -8.19 10.51 10.57
C LYS A 315 -7.67 9.09 10.59
N TYR A 316 -6.33 8.89 10.73
CA TYR A 316 -5.73 7.59 10.39
C TYR A 316 -4.79 7.05 11.46
N THR A 317 -4.85 7.55 12.70
CA THR A 317 -4.03 7.03 13.81
C THR A 317 -4.83 6.23 14.84
N ASP A 318 -6.17 6.20 14.74
CA ASP A 318 -7.01 5.47 15.69
C ASP A 318 -6.94 3.95 15.46
N LYS A 319 -5.92 3.36 16.09
CA LYS A 319 -5.67 1.92 16.08
C LYS A 319 -6.84 1.10 16.63
N ASN A 320 -7.48 1.60 17.69
CA ASN A 320 -8.57 0.86 18.32
C ASN A 320 -9.80 0.83 17.43
N LYS A 321 -10.17 1.96 16.83
CA LYS A 321 -11.26 2.02 15.85
C LYS A 321 -11.01 1.07 14.68
N TRP A 322 -9.77 0.97 14.18
CA TRP A 322 -9.40 0.05 13.11
C TRP A 322 -9.59 -1.41 13.54
N ILE A 323 -9.10 -1.78 14.75
CA ILE A 323 -9.25 -3.12 15.33
C ILE A 323 -10.72 -3.47 15.48
N ASP A 324 -11.50 -2.62 16.15
CA ASP A 324 -12.91 -2.89 16.46
C ASP A 324 -13.73 -3.04 15.18
N SER A 325 -13.48 -2.20 14.17
CA SER A 325 -14.17 -2.28 12.87
C SER A 325 -13.90 -3.60 12.13
N LEU A 326 -12.69 -4.15 12.22
CA LEU A 326 -12.36 -5.44 11.60
C LEU A 326 -12.93 -6.61 12.41
N LEU A 327 -12.85 -6.56 13.74
CA LEU A 327 -13.43 -7.59 14.61
C LEU A 327 -14.95 -7.69 14.44
N ASP A 328 -15.63 -6.56 14.25
CA ASP A 328 -17.07 -6.51 13.95
C ASP A 328 -17.46 -7.29 12.68
N ILE A 329 -16.54 -7.41 11.72
CA ILE A 329 -16.77 -8.20 10.51
C ILE A 329 -16.42 -9.67 10.75
N TYR A 330 -15.25 -9.95 11.33
CA TYR A 330 -14.75 -11.33 11.44
C TYR A 330 -15.47 -12.16 12.49
N ASN A 331 -16.00 -11.55 13.56
CA ASN A 331 -16.70 -12.26 14.64
C ASN A 331 -18.21 -12.41 14.39
N LYS A 332 -18.76 -11.81 13.34
CA LYS A 332 -20.16 -12.06 12.90
C LYS A 332 -20.31 -13.43 12.24
#